data_9c773027cab973d8377ac23998fd9b97
#
_entry.id   9c773027cab973d8377ac23998fd9b97
#
_cell.length_a   1.000
_cell.length_b   1.000
_cell.length_c   1.000
_cell.angle_alpha   90.00
_cell.angle_beta   90.00
_cell.angle_gamma   90.00
#
_symmetry.space_group_name_H-M   'P 1'
#
loop_
_entity.id
_entity.type
_entity.pdbx_description
1 polymer ?
#
loop_
_entity_poly.entity_id
_entity_poly.type
_entity_poly.pdbx_seq_one_letter_code
_entity_poly.pdbx_strand_id
1 'polypeptide(L)'
;MAVRVKTKDDFPLDPDTPWLQTGLRCTATVSEHLNDMQIFPSSFSTPLGGDPFDEEGIRFTCMLELAQSAGEPRLNSNDPHEQMFINCRNLEHPKVRERTREGVRIISDMMEHESFNVIVEELISPVEADLAPDDTLDQWLLENVWIGQQLPGTCKIGSDSDEIAVVDQYGRVGGVQGPRVASPSIMPDCIRAKTNCTTIMIGERVANRMINQ
;
A
#
# COMPACT_ATOMS: atom_id res chain seq x y z
N MET A 1 4.67 -1.63 4.25
CA MET A 1 5.94 -1.95 4.92
C MET A 1 6.27 -3.42 4.72
N ALA A 2 7.51 -3.82 4.90
CA ALA A 2 7.94 -5.19 4.64
C ALA A 2 8.83 -5.72 5.77
N VAL A 3 8.54 -6.95 6.20
CA VAL A 3 9.40 -7.76 7.07
C VAL A 3 10.30 -8.58 6.17
N ARG A 4 11.61 -8.57 6.45
CA ARG A 4 12.61 -9.31 5.65
C ARG A 4 13.17 -10.46 6.47
N VAL A 5 13.32 -11.62 5.82
CA VAL A 5 13.86 -12.81 6.42
C VAL A 5 14.96 -13.39 5.56
N LYS A 6 16.02 -13.89 6.18
CA LYS A 6 17.05 -14.66 5.51
C LYS A 6 16.55 -16.09 5.30
N THR A 7 16.77 -16.60 4.10
CA THR A 7 16.48 -18.01 3.80
C THR A 7 17.68 -18.89 4.12
N LYS A 8 17.41 -20.16 4.41
CA LYS A 8 18.47 -21.15 4.59
C LYS A 8 19.25 -21.35 3.30
N ASP A 9 20.53 -21.63 3.40
CA ASP A 9 21.44 -21.81 2.26
C ASP A 9 21.02 -22.92 1.29
N ASP A 10 20.32 -23.93 1.80
CA ASP A 10 19.80 -25.06 1.00
C ASP A 10 18.38 -24.82 0.44
N PHE A 11 17.77 -23.66 0.72
CA PHE A 11 16.49 -23.30 0.17
C PHE A 11 16.67 -22.62 -1.21
N PRO A 12 16.28 -23.28 -2.32
CA PRO A 12 16.51 -22.74 -3.64
C PRO A 12 15.60 -21.54 -3.92
N LEU A 13 16.18 -20.36 -4.10
CA LEU A 13 15.50 -19.22 -4.69
C LEU A 13 15.69 -19.30 -6.21
N ASP A 14 14.63 -19.64 -6.92
CA ASP A 14 14.62 -19.69 -8.37
C ASP A 14 14.28 -18.29 -8.93
N PRO A 15 15.19 -17.64 -9.69
CA PRO A 15 14.95 -16.31 -10.26
C PRO A 15 13.76 -16.26 -11.22
N ASP A 16 13.37 -17.40 -11.80
CA ASP A 16 12.19 -17.49 -12.67
C ASP A 16 10.87 -17.64 -11.88
N THR A 17 10.96 -17.79 -10.56
CA THR A 17 9.77 -17.86 -9.70
C THR A 17 9.00 -16.55 -9.72
N PRO A 18 7.66 -16.57 -9.94
CA PRO A 18 6.85 -15.36 -9.87
C PRO A 18 6.99 -14.65 -8.52
N TRP A 19 7.13 -13.32 -8.56
CA TRP A 19 7.36 -12.50 -7.36
C TRP A 19 6.30 -12.67 -6.29
N LEU A 20 5.05 -12.80 -6.71
CA LEU A 20 3.88 -12.89 -5.83
C LEU A 20 3.03 -14.07 -6.28
N GLN A 21 2.90 -15.08 -5.43
CA GLN A 21 2.14 -16.29 -5.75
C GLN A 21 0.94 -16.49 -4.84
N THR A 22 1.00 -16.00 -3.62
CA THR A 22 -0.02 -16.20 -2.60
C THR A 22 -0.16 -14.97 -1.72
N GLY A 23 -1.20 -14.93 -0.91
CA GLY A 23 -1.41 -13.88 0.05
C GLY A 23 -2.44 -14.26 1.10
N LEU A 24 -2.19 -13.78 2.31
CA LEU A 24 -3.12 -13.86 3.42
C LEU A 24 -3.95 -12.58 3.46
N ARG A 25 -5.26 -12.73 3.63
CA ARG A 25 -6.14 -11.61 4.02
C ARG A 25 -6.63 -11.85 5.43
N CYS A 26 -6.44 -10.86 6.28
CA CYS A 26 -6.84 -10.91 7.69
C CYS A 26 -7.51 -9.62 8.12
N THR A 27 -8.12 -9.68 9.28
CA THR A 27 -8.80 -8.54 9.91
C THR A 27 -8.00 -8.14 11.13
N ALA A 28 -7.62 -6.85 11.23
CA ALA A 28 -7.00 -6.34 12.45
C ALA A 28 -7.97 -6.41 13.63
N THR A 29 -7.47 -6.76 14.81
CA THR A 29 -8.30 -6.90 16.02
C THR A 29 -9.01 -5.61 16.42
N VAL A 30 -8.40 -4.46 16.11
CA VAL A 30 -8.94 -3.12 16.39
C VAL A 30 -9.82 -2.57 15.26
N SER A 31 -10.05 -3.35 14.21
CA SER A 31 -10.81 -2.92 13.03
C SER A 31 -12.28 -3.29 13.10
N GLU A 32 -13.12 -2.40 12.59
CA GLU A 32 -14.54 -2.63 12.34
C GLU A 32 -14.81 -3.23 10.95
N HIS A 33 -13.75 -3.36 10.13
CA HIS A 33 -13.82 -3.80 8.74
C HIS A 33 -13.16 -5.17 8.56
N LEU A 34 -13.89 -6.11 7.97
CA LEU A 34 -13.35 -7.43 7.65
C LEU A 34 -12.32 -7.35 6.52
N ASN A 35 -11.26 -8.16 6.62
CA ASN A 35 -10.24 -8.32 5.59
C ASN A 35 -9.56 -6.99 5.20
N ASP A 36 -9.23 -6.19 6.19
CA ASP A 36 -8.65 -4.86 6.04
C ASP A 36 -7.11 -4.85 6.08
N MET A 37 -6.49 -6.03 6.20
CA MET A 37 -5.06 -6.24 6.02
C MET A 37 -4.79 -7.32 4.97
N GLN A 38 -3.71 -7.13 4.24
CA GLN A 38 -3.18 -8.11 3.29
C GLN A 38 -1.70 -8.33 3.55
N ILE A 39 -1.31 -9.60 3.75
CA ILE A 39 0.08 -10.01 3.89
C ILE A 39 0.42 -10.91 2.71
N PHE A 40 1.52 -10.62 2.03
CA PHE A 40 1.96 -11.45 0.92
C PHE A 40 3.48 -11.58 0.90
N PRO A 41 3.98 -12.81 0.69
CA PRO A 41 5.39 -13.06 0.47
C PRO A 41 5.81 -12.56 -0.90
N SER A 42 7.05 -12.15 -1.02
CA SER A 42 7.74 -11.89 -2.28
C SER A 42 9.00 -12.73 -2.31
N SER A 43 9.28 -13.36 -3.42
CA SER A 43 10.43 -14.25 -3.61
C SER A 43 11.79 -13.54 -3.46
N PHE A 44 11.79 -12.21 -3.29
CA PHE A 44 13.00 -11.40 -3.17
C PHE A 44 12.86 -10.39 -2.03
N SER A 45 13.95 -10.09 -1.35
CA SER A 45 13.96 -9.18 -0.20
C SER A 45 14.20 -7.72 -0.55
N THR A 46 14.52 -7.41 -1.80
CA THR A 46 14.93 -6.09 -2.27
C THR A 46 13.91 -5.00 -2.01
N PRO A 47 14.34 -3.78 -1.62
CA PRO A 47 13.51 -2.59 -1.61
C PRO A 47 12.94 -2.28 -3.01
N LEU A 48 11.78 -1.61 -3.07
CA LEU A 48 11.21 -1.15 -4.33
C LEU A 48 12.22 -0.28 -5.10
N GLY A 49 12.57 -0.72 -6.32
CA GLY A 49 13.51 -0.01 -7.20
C GLY A 49 14.98 -0.44 -7.08
N GLY A 50 15.31 -1.36 -6.15
CA GLY A 50 16.62 -2.02 -6.11
C GLY A 50 16.70 -3.24 -7.02
N ASP A 51 17.90 -3.78 -7.21
CA ASP A 51 18.08 -5.06 -7.91
C ASP A 51 17.52 -6.18 -7.02
N PRO A 52 16.56 -7.00 -7.50
CA PRO A 52 15.99 -8.09 -6.71
C PRO A 52 16.99 -9.15 -6.29
N PHE A 53 18.18 -9.15 -6.86
CA PHE A 53 19.24 -10.13 -6.57
C PHE A 53 20.35 -9.60 -5.68
N ASP A 54 20.30 -8.32 -5.29
CA ASP A 54 21.33 -7.69 -4.43
C ASP A 54 21.18 -8.04 -2.94
N GLU A 55 20.03 -8.55 -2.50
CA GLU A 55 19.80 -8.93 -1.12
C GLU A 55 19.33 -10.38 -1.00
N GLU A 56 19.95 -11.13 -0.11
CA GLU A 56 19.57 -12.52 0.19
C GLU A 56 18.23 -12.56 0.95
N GLY A 57 17.39 -13.55 0.61
CA GLY A 57 16.20 -13.87 1.36
C GLY A 57 14.88 -13.50 0.67
N ILE A 58 13.83 -13.50 1.47
CA ILE A 58 12.46 -13.19 1.04
C ILE A 58 11.86 -12.07 1.89
N ARG A 59 10.81 -11.48 1.37
CA ARG A 59 10.12 -10.35 2.01
C ARG A 59 8.64 -10.66 2.19
N PHE A 60 8.11 -10.35 3.36
CA PHE A 60 6.67 -10.37 3.64
C PHE A 60 6.16 -8.94 3.72
N THR A 61 5.34 -8.54 2.77
CA THR A 61 4.75 -7.20 2.76
C THR A 61 3.39 -7.23 3.44
N CYS A 62 3.21 -6.38 4.44
CA CYS A 62 1.89 -6.08 5.00
C CYS A 62 1.38 -4.76 4.39
N MET A 63 0.19 -4.82 3.82
CA MET A 63 -0.58 -3.68 3.34
C MET A 63 -1.85 -3.52 4.15
N LEU A 64 -2.12 -2.28 4.55
CA LEU A 64 -3.43 -1.92 5.09
C LEU A 64 -4.34 -1.47 3.96
N GLU A 65 -5.52 -2.02 3.95
CA GLU A 65 -6.63 -1.56 3.13
C GLU A 65 -7.52 -0.64 3.98
N LEU A 66 -8.31 0.23 3.38
CA LEU A 66 -9.18 1.18 4.09
C LEU A 66 -8.41 1.99 5.15
N ALA A 67 -7.27 2.57 4.77
CA ALA A 67 -6.49 3.43 5.67
C ALA A 67 -7.26 4.71 5.98
N GLN A 68 -7.32 5.08 7.27
CA GLN A 68 -8.00 6.30 7.74
C GLN A 68 -7.12 7.55 7.61
N SER A 69 -5.83 7.40 7.39
CA SER A 69 -4.94 8.54 7.11
C SER A 69 -5.19 9.08 5.72
N ALA A 70 -5.31 10.40 5.61
CA ALA A 70 -5.46 11.10 4.34
C ALA A 70 -4.32 12.12 4.18
N GLY A 71 -3.51 11.94 3.15
CA GLY A 71 -2.43 12.86 2.80
C GLY A 71 -2.88 13.98 1.85
N GLU A 72 -1.94 14.80 1.44
CA GLU A 72 -2.18 15.89 0.50
C GLU A 72 -0.99 16.12 -0.45
N PRO A 73 -1.23 16.32 -1.74
CA PRO A 73 -0.26 16.89 -2.67
C PRO A 73 -0.38 18.42 -2.68
N ARG A 74 0.76 19.12 -2.78
CA ARG A 74 0.81 20.58 -2.97
C ARG A 74 1.80 20.93 -4.07
N LEU A 75 1.45 21.91 -4.92
CA LEU A 75 2.39 22.48 -5.84
C LEU A 75 3.40 23.36 -5.08
N ASN A 76 4.68 23.20 -5.39
CA ASN A 76 5.75 24.03 -4.84
C ASN A 76 5.87 25.37 -5.59
N SER A 77 5.54 25.37 -6.90
CA SER A 77 5.54 26.53 -7.76
C SER A 77 4.58 26.35 -8.94
N ASN A 78 4.58 27.28 -9.88
CA ASN A 78 3.87 27.19 -11.15
C ASN A 78 4.72 26.59 -12.29
N ASP A 79 5.93 26.11 -12.02
CA ASP A 79 6.74 25.36 -12.97
C ASP A 79 6.23 23.91 -13.06
N PRO A 80 5.70 23.44 -14.22
CA PRO A 80 5.18 22.10 -14.38
C PRO A 80 6.26 21.00 -14.29
N HIS A 81 7.55 21.35 -14.35
CA HIS A 81 8.67 20.42 -14.22
C HIS A 81 9.14 20.24 -12.77
N GLU A 82 8.70 21.13 -11.88
CA GLU A 82 9.03 20.99 -10.47
C GLU A 82 8.18 19.91 -9.80
N GLN A 83 8.84 18.98 -9.10
CA GLN A 83 8.15 17.93 -8.35
C GLN A 83 7.28 18.54 -7.25
N MET A 84 5.99 18.18 -7.24
CA MET A 84 5.08 18.59 -6.17
C MET A 84 5.51 18.02 -4.81
N PHE A 85 5.20 18.73 -3.75
CA PHE A 85 5.29 18.22 -2.39
C PHE A 85 4.17 17.20 -2.16
N ILE A 86 4.53 16.01 -1.67
CA ILE A 86 3.57 14.93 -1.36
C ILE A 86 3.75 14.56 0.11
N ASN A 87 2.72 14.81 0.90
CA ASN A 87 2.65 14.35 2.28
C ASN A 87 1.60 13.24 2.39
N CYS A 88 2.06 12.01 2.50
CA CYS A 88 1.15 10.85 2.61
C CYS A 88 0.54 10.68 4.01
N ARG A 89 1.07 11.36 5.03
CA ARG A 89 0.66 11.24 6.43
C ARG A 89 0.56 9.80 6.92
N ASN A 90 1.51 8.99 6.48
CA ASN A 90 1.57 7.58 6.87
C ASN A 90 1.65 7.47 8.39
N LEU A 91 0.89 6.55 8.98
CA LEU A 91 0.89 6.25 10.42
C LEU A 91 0.45 7.39 11.36
N GLU A 92 -0.04 8.53 10.84
CA GLU A 92 -0.54 9.60 11.71
C GLU A 92 -1.77 9.16 12.52
N HIS A 93 -2.69 8.42 11.89
CA HIS A 93 -3.90 7.97 12.57
C HIS A 93 -3.60 6.80 13.53
N PRO A 94 -4.00 6.87 14.83
CA PRO A 94 -3.67 5.84 15.82
C PRO A 94 -4.09 4.43 15.42
N LYS A 95 -5.32 4.24 14.90
CA LYS A 95 -5.80 2.93 14.43
C LYS A 95 -4.99 2.38 13.26
N VAL A 96 -4.47 3.23 12.37
CA VAL A 96 -3.58 2.81 11.27
C VAL A 96 -2.29 2.27 11.85
N ARG A 97 -1.73 2.93 12.86
CA ARG A 97 -0.50 2.51 13.55
C ARG A 97 -0.69 1.17 14.27
N GLU A 98 -1.75 1.04 15.06
CA GLU A 98 -2.09 -0.22 15.74
C GLU A 98 -2.23 -1.40 14.77
N ARG A 99 -3.01 -1.23 13.70
CA ARG A 99 -3.18 -2.25 12.67
C ARG A 99 -1.85 -2.61 12.01
N THR A 100 -0.99 -1.62 11.79
CA THR A 100 0.31 -1.84 11.17
C THR A 100 1.23 -2.64 12.08
N ARG A 101 1.27 -2.32 13.39
CA ARG A 101 2.01 -3.12 14.39
C ARG A 101 1.51 -4.56 14.44
N GLU A 102 0.20 -4.75 14.49
CA GLU A 102 -0.42 -6.08 14.48
C GLU A 102 0.00 -6.87 13.24
N GLY A 103 -0.04 -6.26 12.05
CA GLY A 103 0.39 -6.91 10.81
C GLY A 103 1.87 -7.34 10.82
N VAL A 104 2.76 -6.56 11.42
CA VAL A 104 4.18 -6.96 11.60
C VAL A 104 4.30 -8.14 12.54
N ARG A 105 3.61 -8.10 13.68
CA ARG A 105 3.64 -9.19 14.66
C ARG A 105 3.06 -10.49 14.11
N ILE A 106 1.96 -10.43 13.34
CA ILE A 106 1.42 -11.61 12.64
C ILE A 106 2.47 -12.23 11.73
N ILE A 107 3.23 -11.42 10.99
CA ILE A 107 4.31 -11.95 10.14
C ILE A 107 5.40 -12.59 10.99
N SER A 108 5.81 -11.94 12.07
CA SER A 108 6.82 -12.50 12.98
C SER A 108 6.38 -13.85 13.57
N ASP A 109 5.17 -13.91 14.10
CA ASP A 109 4.58 -15.14 14.66
C ASP A 109 4.48 -16.25 13.59
N MET A 110 4.16 -15.89 12.35
CA MET A 110 4.17 -16.84 11.24
C MET A 110 5.56 -17.44 11.01
N MET A 111 6.62 -16.65 11.13
CA MET A 111 8.00 -17.13 10.92
C MET A 111 8.44 -18.14 11.99
N GLU A 112 7.86 -18.10 13.20
CA GLU A 112 8.11 -19.06 14.27
C GLU A 112 7.38 -20.40 14.06
N HIS A 113 6.42 -20.45 13.14
CA HIS A 113 5.67 -21.69 12.88
C HIS A 113 6.54 -22.76 12.22
N GLU A 114 6.37 -24.03 12.63
CA GLU A 114 7.17 -25.15 12.15
C GLU A 114 7.27 -25.29 10.63
N SER A 115 6.21 -24.91 9.90
CA SER A 115 6.18 -24.95 8.43
C SER A 115 7.17 -23.98 7.77
N PHE A 116 7.60 -22.93 8.48
CA PHE A 116 8.60 -21.99 7.99
C PHE A 116 10.05 -22.39 8.36
N ASN A 117 10.22 -23.34 9.28
CA ASN A 117 11.56 -23.82 9.71
C ASN A 117 12.39 -24.43 8.56
N VAL A 118 11.75 -24.84 7.47
CA VAL A 118 12.46 -25.35 6.29
C VAL A 118 12.90 -24.26 5.33
N ILE A 119 12.42 -23.03 5.52
CA ILE A 119 12.69 -21.88 4.62
C ILE A 119 13.51 -20.82 5.32
N VAL A 120 13.07 -20.41 6.53
CA VAL A 120 13.60 -19.27 7.27
C VAL A 120 14.78 -19.67 8.14
N GLU A 121 15.89 -18.93 8.00
CA GLU A 121 17.04 -19.02 8.90
C GLU A 121 16.90 -18.01 10.05
N GLU A 122 16.70 -16.73 9.71
CA GLU A 122 16.57 -15.67 10.69
C GLU A 122 15.73 -14.48 10.18
N LEU A 123 15.24 -13.67 11.11
CA LEU A 123 14.56 -12.41 10.83
C LEU A 123 15.63 -11.31 10.65
N ILE A 124 15.65 -10.68 9.46
CA ILE A 124 16.61 -9.61 9.14
C ILE A 124 16.08 -8.25 9.63
N SER A 125 14.79 -7.96 9.39
CA SER A 125 14.18 -6.66 9.72
C SER A 125 12.66 -6.77 9.78
N PRO A 126 11.99 -6.28 10.85
CA PRO A 126 12.61 -5.77 12.09
C PRO A 126 13.40 -6.84 12.82
N VAL A 127 14.32 -6.44 13.67
CA VAL A 127 14.99 -7.38 14.59
C VAL A 127 14.09 -7.65 15.80
N GLU A 128 14.34 -8.74 16.54
CA GLU A 128 13.51 -9.14 17.69
C GLU A 128 13.35 -8.01 18.73
N ALA A 129 14.40 -7.22 18.94
CA ALA A 129 14.38 -6.07 19.85
C ALA A 129 13.40 -4.96 19.45
N ASP A 130 13.08 -4.85 18.15
CA ASP A 130 12.14 -3.84 17.62
C ASP A 130 10.68 -4.26 17.83
N LEU A 131 10.41 -5.57 17.99
CA LEU A 131 9.05 -6.12 17.97
C LEU A 131 8.32 -5.97 19.30
N ALA A 132 9.03 -6.05 20.43
CA ALA A 132 8.40 -6.22 21.72
C ALA A 132 7.71 -4.96 22.27
N PRO A 133 8.36 -3.78 22.43
CA PRO A 133 7.67 -2.56 22.85
C PRO A 133 6.99 -1.86 21.68
N ASP A 134 5.79 -1.33 21.92
CA ASP A 134 5.07 -0.56 20.88
C ASP A 134 5.86 0.66 20.38
N ASP A 135 6.54 1.36 21.28
CA ASP A 135 7.32 2.56 20.94
C ASP A 135 8.51 2.25 20.02
N THR A 136 9.20 1.13 20.26
CA THR A 136 10.32 0.69 19.41
C THR A 136 9.84 0.26 18.04
N LEU A 137 8.74 -0.50 18.01
CA LEU A 137 8.12 -0.92 16.76
C LEU A 137 7.57 0.29 15.97
N ASP A 138 7.00 1.28 16.65
CA ASP A 138 6.56 2.52 16.00
C ASP A 138 7.74 3.27 15.36
N GLN A 139 8.89 3.35 16.02
CA GLN A 139 10.08 3.96 15.44
C GLN A 139 10.53 3.21 14.18
N TRP A 140 10.62 1.89 14.26
CA TRP A 140 10.93 1.07 13.08
C TRP A 140 9.91 1.26 11.96
N LEU A 141 8.61 1.32 12.28
CA LEU A 141 7.55 1.56 11.31
C LEU A 141 7.71 2.90 10.59
N LEU A 142 8.04 3.98 11.32
CA LEU A 142 8.25 5.32 10.73
C LEU A 142 9.41 5.34 9.74
N GLU A 143 10.45 4.55 9.98
CA GLU A 143 11.61 4.45 9.11
C GLU A 143 11.39 3.54 7.89
N ASN A 144 10.46 2.56 8.00
CA ASN A 144 10.26 1.50 7.00
C ASN A 144 8.90 1.54 6.31
N VAL A 145 8.00 2.45 6.68
CA VAL A 145 6.71 2.60 6.00
C VAL A 145 6.89 3.24 4.62
N TRP A 146 6.16 2.71 3.66
CA TRP A 146 6.10 3.27 2.32
C TRP A 146 4.68 3.16 1.75
N ILE A 147 4.43 3.91 0.69
CA ILE A 147 3.15 3.87 -0.01
C ILE A 147 3.01 2.57 -0.79
N GLY A 148 1.80 2.00 -0.80
CA GLY A 148 1.51 0.78 -1.59
C GLY A 148 1.31 1.04 -3.08
N GLN A 149 1.64 2.23 -3.59
CA GLN A 149 1.42 2.66 -4.99
C GLN A 149 -0.04 2.55 -5.45
N GLN A 150 -0.98 2.64 -4.51
CA GLN A 150 -2.41 2.46 -4.72
C GLN A 150 -3.20 3.70 -4.25
N LEU A 151 -2.62 4.91 -4.44
CA LEU A 151 -3.16 6.15 -3.90
C LEU A 151 -4.44 6.61 -4.64
N PRO A 152 -5.62 6.61 -4.00
CA PRO A 152 -6.86 7.17 -4.54
C PRO A 152 -7.10 8.59 -4.02
N GLY A 153 -8.13 9.26 -4.55
CA GLY A 153 -8.80 10.37 -3.88
C GLY A 153 -8.27 11.77 -4.17
N THR A 154 -7.13 11.94 -4.86
CA THR A 154 -6.55 13.28 -5.13
C THR A 154 -7.38 14.15 -6.09
N CYS A 155 -8.30 13.54 -6.86
CA CYS A 155 -9.29 14.23 -7.70
C CYS A 155 -10.69 13.68 -7.40
N LYS A 156 -11.04 13.60 -6.11
CA LYS A 156 -12.25 12.97 -5.60
C LYS A 156 -13.50 13.31 -6.42
N ILE A 157 -14.27 12.29 -6.77
CA ILE A 157 -15.61 12.46 -7.36
C ILE A 157 -16.61 12.85 -6.27
N GLY A 158 -17.48 13.80 -6.60
CA GLY A 158 -18.56 14.22 -5.69
C GLY A 158 -19.64 15.00 -6.38
N SER A 159 -20.63 15.43 -5.60
CA SER A 159 -21.70 16.32 -6.05
C SER A 159 -21.25 17.78 -5.97
N ASP A 160 -22.00 18.67 -6.60
CA ASP A 160 -21.76 20.12 -6.57
C ASP A 160 -21.81 20.70 -5.12
N SER A 161 -22.40 19.98 -4.18
CA SER A 161 -22.44 20.36 -2.75
C SER A 161 -21.25 19.85 -1.95
N ASP A 162 -20.37 19.04 -2.54
CA ASP A 162 -19.16 18.55 -1.90
C ASP A 162 -18.00 19.49 -2.21
N GLU A 163 -17.63 20.34 -1.25
CA GLU A 163 -16.60 21.39 -1.40
C GLU A 163 -15.19 20.84 -1.73
N ILE A 164 -14.94 19.56 -1.45
CA ILE A 164 -13.66 18.90 -1.77
C ILE A 164 -13.73 18.04 -3.03
N ALA A 165 -14.88 17.98 -3.69
CA ALA A 165 -14.99 17.29 -4.98
C ALA A 165 -14.23 18.03 -6.06
N VAL A 166 -13.45 17.30 -6.85
CA VAL A 166 -12.70 17.84 -8.00
C VAL A 166 -13.39 17.52 -9.31
N VAL A 167 -14.04 16.37 -9.39
CA VAL A 167 -14.74 15.93 -10.60
C VAL A 167 -16.18 15.50 -10.33
N ASP A 168 -17.01 15.66 -11.34
CA ASP A 168 -18.40 15.18 -11.36
C ASP A 168 -18.49 13.67 -11.69
N GLN A 169 -19.71 13.13 -11.70
CA GLN A 169 -19.99 11.72 -12.04
C GLN A 169 -19.57 11.31 -13.47
N TYR A 170 -19.19 12.25 -14.33
CA TYR A 170 -18.70 12.04 -15.69
C TYR A 170 -17.17 12.20 -15.79
N GLY A 171 -16.51 12.43 -14.68
CA GLY A 171 -15.08 12.72 -14.60
C GLY A 171 -14.68 14.12 -15.05
N ARG A 172 -15.64 15.04 -15.27
CA ARG A 172 -15.38 16.42 -15.68
C ARG A 172 -14.82 17.21 -14.51
N VAL A 173 -13.75 17.95 -14.75
CA VAL A 173 -13.13 18.81 -13.73
C VAL A 173 -14.02 20.03 -13.47
N GLY A 174 -14.33 20.28 -12.21
CA GLY A 174 -15.12 21.44 -11.78
C GLY A 174 -14.43 22.76 -12.13
N GLY A 175 -15.20 23.72 -12.66
CA GLY A 175 -14.72 25.07 -12.99
C GLY A 175 -13.82 25.18 -14.24
N VAL A 176 -13.49 24.08 -14.91
CA VAL A 176 -12.64 24.07 -16.11
C VAL A 176 -13.33 23.32 -17.24
N GLN A 177 -13.41 23.94 -18.43
CA GLN A 177 -14.03 23.30 -19.59
C GLN A 177 -13.06 22.35 -20.31
N GLY A 178 -13.50 21.13 -20.61
CA GLY A 178 -12.81 20.15 -21.44
C GLY A 178 -12.11 19.02 -20.68
N PRO A 179 -11.27 19.28 -19.66
CA PRO A 179 -10.56 18.20 -18.99
C PRO A 179 -11.47 17.21 -18.28
N ARG A 180 -11.06 15.93 -18.32
CA ARG A 180 -11.65 14.85 -17.52
C ARG A 180 -10.55 14.07 -16.84
N VAL A 181 -10.88 13.52 -15.69
CA VAL A 181 -10.01 12.59 -14.96
C VAL A 181 -10.58 11.19 -15.01
N ALA A 182 -9.76 10.22 -15.45
CA ALA A 182 -10.12 8.81 -15.58
C ALA A 182 -9.05 7.93 -14.96
N SER A 183 -8.83 8.09 -13.65
CA SER A 183 -7.79 7.40 -12.89
C SER A 183 -8.28 7.04 -11.49
N PRO A 184 -7.53 6.27 -10.69
CA PRO A 184 -7.90 5.98 -9.30
C PRO A 184 -8.06 7.23 -8.44
N SER A 185 -7.50 8.37 -8.86
CA SER A 185 -7.63 9.63 -8.13
C SER A 185 -9.08 10.11 -7.95
N ILE A 186 -10.01 9.66 -8.82
CA ILE A 186 -11.43 10.03 -8.66
C ILE A 186 -12.16 9.22 -7.58
N MET A 187 -11.59 8.14 -7.08
CA MET A 187 -12.24 7.34 -6.03
C MET A 187 -12.51 8.21 -4.79
N PRO A 188 -13.72 8.17 -4.23
CA PRO A 188 -14.07 9.01 -3.09
C PRO A 188 -13.37 8.57 -1.80
N ASP A 189 -12.91 7.32 -1.75
CA ASP A 189 -12.24 6.71 -0.60
C ASP A 189 -11.33 5.56 -1.04
N CYS A 190 -10.48 5.12 -0.12
CA CYS A 190 -9.62 3.97 -0.33
C CYS A 190 -10.46 2.68 -0.36
N ILE A 191 -10.25 1.86 -1.38
CA ILE A 191 -10.96 0.57 -1.49
C ILE A 191 -10.25 -0.54 -0.72
N ARG A 192 -10.97 -1.65 -0.50
CA ARG A 192 -10.50 -2.83 0.24
C ARG A 192 -9.81 -3.87 -0.66
N ALA A 193 -9.09 -3.40 -1.67
CA ALA A 193 -8.38 -4.25 -2.62
C ALA A 193 -7.38 -3.45 -3.44
N LYS A 194 -6.58 -4.15 -4.25
CA LYS A 194 -5.75 -3.51 -5.28
C LYS A 194 -6.63 -2.69 -6.23
N THR A 195 -6.20 -1.47 -6.55
CA THR A 195 -6.99 -0.49 -7.31
C THR A 195 -7.06 -0.80 -8.81
N ASN A 196 -6.23 -1.70 -9.34
CA ASN A 196 -6.05 -1.91 -10.77
C ASN A 196 -7.36 -2.21 -11.53
N CYS A 197 -8.13 -3.22 -11.11
CA CYS A 197 -9.38 -3.58 -11.79
C CYS A 197 -10.40 -2.43 -11.76
N THR A 198 -10.53 -1.75 -10.63
CA THR A 198 -11.41 -0.58 -10.50
C THR A 198 -10.95 0.58 -11.37
N THR A 199 -9.63 0.77 -11.51
CA THR A 199 -9.04 1.80 -12.38
C THR A 199 -9.35 1.55 -13.84
N ILE A 200 -9.22 0.31 -14.31
CA ILE A 200 -9.59 -0.09 -15.67
C ILE A 200 -11.10 0.20 -15.91
N MET A 201 -11.95 -0.21 -14.99
CA MET A 201 -13.39 0.05 -15.07
C MET A 201 -13.69 1.55 -15.13
N ILE A 202 -13.02 2.39 -14.35
CA ILE A 202 -13.16 3.85 -14.39
C ILE A 202 -12.77 4.38 -15.78
N GLY A 203 -11.62 3.95 -16.32
CA GLY A 203 -11.15 4.35 -17.64
C GLY A 203 -12.15 4.03 -18.74
N GLU A 204 -12.60 2.78 -18.81
CA GLU A 204 -13.60 2.29 -19.77
C GLU A 204 -14.92 3.07 -19.67
N ARG A 205 -15.39 3.31 -18.44
CA ARG A 205 -16.66 4.04 -18.22
C ARG A 205 -16.56 5.49 -18.64
N VAL A 206 -15.46 6.19 -18.34
CA VAL A 206 -15.28 7.59 -18.76
C VAL A 206 -15.13 7.66 -20.27
N ALA A 207 -14.34 6.79 -20.89
CA ALA A 207 -14.19 6.72 -22.35
C ALA A 207 -15.54 6.48 -23.07
N ASN A 208 -16.31 5.50 -22.59
CA ASN A 208 -17.65 5.23 -23.15
C ASN A 208 -18.58 6.45 -23.09
N ARG A 209 -18.53 7.19 -21.99
CA ARG A 209 -19.32 8.43 -21.84
C ARG A 209 -18.83 9.56 -22.75
N MET A 210 -17.54 9.61 -23.08
CA MET A 210 -17.00 10.59 -24.03
C MET A 210 -17.44 10.31 -25.46
N ILE A 211 -17.54 9.04 -25.83
CA ILE A 211 -17.94 8.61 -27.19
C ILE A 211 -19.46 8.81 -27.41
N ASN A 212 -20.27 8.64 -26.38
CA ASN A 212 -21.74 8.63 -26.49
C ASN A 212 -22.40 9.93 -25.98
N GLN A 213 -21.65 11.01 -25.86
CA GLN A 213 -22.13 12.38 -25.60
C GLN A 213 -22.11 13.21 -26.91
#